data_ab8ff77f1b98e1989738925e5bd5f68a
#
_entry.id   ab8ff77f1b98e1989738925e5bd5f68a
#
_cell.length_a   1.000
_cell.length_b   1.000
_cell.length_c   1.000
_cell.angle_alpha   90.00
_cell.angle_beta   90.00
_cell.angle_gamma   90.00
#
_symmetry.space_group_name_H-M   'P 1'
#
loop_
_entity.id
_entity.type
_entity.pdbx_description
1 polymer ?
#
loop_
_entity_poly.entity_id
_entity_poly.type
_entity_poly.pdbx_seq_one_letter_code
_entity_poly.pdbx_strand_id
1 'polypeptide(L)'
;VSSSFSQQSGPFTIAGLVGAPGPVALELFYDLIFVASVVVLSDSYSHHPTATNLVWLIAVFVVIWLIWMQTSLLFNLDRQQNNMMRILVLGQMLLIVLLSVAAADDLESHSILVGPLLGLTLLLLVAMLAVSARATPEMASYTSIRIRFCVIGAVLLACSPLFGDNGYLVFWPVACVLVLTPSLRPDPLGGRSITTHHLVERFGAFTVIMLGETFVKTALTATESDMAGLSVVSLLANFVIVFAIWWLYFSNAPSVGPTAGRGGHNTWMLTHFPLHLSIVGVAVGASLATNTFGENLPASATLYLSVPLLGVLLGLVVLELLSGQPHSTRVAGVFLLAAAAIPIAVIVTVKLSSNELRSVSVALAAVMVAAIFGSNSLRRRAGADAIA
;
A
#
# COMPACT_ATOMS: atom_id res chain seq x y z
N VAL A 1 29.55 -27.46 37.90
CA VAL A 1 28.38 -27.91 37.09
C VAL A 1 28.35 -27.05 35.85
N SER A 2 28.95 -27.56 34.76
CA SER A 2 29.07 -26.97 33.45
C SER A 2 27.85 -27.39 32.59
N SER A 3 27.02 -26.46 32.19
CA SER A 3 25.98 -26.69 31.19
C SER A 3 26.52 -26.27 29.82
N SER A 4 26.78 -27.27 28.99
CA SER A 4 27.18 -27.16 27.61
C SER A 4 26.00 -26.66 26.76
N PHE A 5 26.14 -25.47 26.16
CA PHE A 5 25.35 -25.03 25.02
C PHE A 5 25.83 -25.78 23.77
N SER A 6 25.07 -26.77 23.33
CA SER A 6 25.29 -27.38 22.01
C SER A 6 24.59 -26.53 20.93
N GLN A 7 25.36 -25.73 20.21
CA GLN A 7 24.96 -25.20 18.91
C GLN A 7 24.81 -26.37 17.94
N GLN A 8 23.58 -26.71 17.60
CA GLN A 8 23.30 -27.55 16.43
C GLN A 8 23.27 -26.66 15.17
N SER A 9 24.43 -26.45 14.58
CA SER A 9 24.56 -26.05 13.18
C SER A 9 24.39 -27.30 12.33
N GLY A 10 23.16 -27.60 11.93
CA GLY A 10 22.89 -28.63 10.92
C GLY A 10 23.38 -28.15 9.55
N PRO A 11 23.94 -29.07 8.71
CA PRO A 11 24.40 -28.69 7.38
C PRO A 11 23.23 -28.23 6.53
N PHE A 12 23.42 -27.12 5.81
CA PHE A 12 22.51 -26.59 4.80
C PHE A 12 22.34 -27.70 3.72
N THR A 13 21.26 -28.44 3.79
CA THR A 13 20.95 -29.50 2.83
C THR A 13 20.09 -28.92 1.72
N ILE A 14 20.58 -29.00 0.48
CA ILE A 14 19.85 -28.62 -0.77
C ILE A 14 18.48 -29.33 -0.88
N ALA A 15 18.30 -30.47 -0.19
CA ALA A 15 17.01 -31.15 -0.06
C ALA A 15 15.89 -30.30 0.59
N GLY A 16 16.22 -29.27 1.36
CA GLY A 16 15.23 -28.32 1.90
C GLY A 16 14.67 -27.32 0.88
N LEU A 17 15.32 -27.20 -0.28
CA LEU A 17 14.88 -26.32 -1.39
C LEU A 17 13.88 -27.00 -2.35
N VAL A 18 13.65 -28.31 -2.25
CA VAL A 18 12.77 -29.09 -3.13
C VAL A 18 11.36 -29.30 -2.53
N GLY A 19 11.12 -28.81 -1.32
CA GLY A 19 9.78 -28.77 -0.74
C GLY A 19 8.92 -27.69 -1.44
N ALA A 20 7.61 -27.91 -1.55
CA ALA A 20 6.69 -26.87 -2.01
C ALA A 20 6.96 -25.56 -1.23
N PRO A 21 6.97 -24.37 -1.91
CA PRO A 21 7.23 -23.10 -1.26
C PRO A 21 6.37 -22.96 0.00
N GLY A 22 7.00 -22.55 1.12
CA GLY A 22 6.27 -22.34 2.38
C GLY A 22 5.18 -21.27 2.21
N PRO A 23 4.17 -21.24 3.08
CA PRO A 23 3.09 -20.27 3.03
C PRO A 23 3.58 -18.83 2.89
N VAL A 24 4.61 -18.46 3.63
CA VAL A 24 5.22 -17.10 3.63
C VAL A 24 5.77 -16.73 2.24
N ALA A 25 6.40 -17.69 1.52
CA ALA A 25 6.93 -17.39 0.19
C ALA A 25 5.84 -17.10 -0.84
N LEU A 26 4.70 -17.81 -0.79
CA LEU A 26 3.56 -17.56 -1.67
C LEU A 26 2.90 -16.20 -1.34
N GLU A 27 2.81 -15.86 -0.08
CA GLU A 27 2.27 -14.57 0.37
C GLU A 27 3.11 -13.39 -0.09
N LEU A 28 4.44 -13.48 0.04
CA LEU A 28 5.36 -12.44 -0.46
C LEU A 28 5.32 -12.32 -1.98
N PHE A 29 5.20 -13.46 -2.69
CA PHE A 29 5.07 -13.45 -4.14
C PHE A 29 3.74 -12.82 -4.58
N TYR A 30 2.66 -13.07 -3.85
CA TYR A 30 1.38 -12.41 -4.06
C TYR A 30 1.49 -10.88 -3.90
N ASP A 31 2.15 -10.41 -2.84
CA ASP A 31 2.37 -8.99 -2.58
C ASP A 31 3.20 -8.32 -3.69
N LEU A 32 4.24 -9.02 -4.17
CA LEU A 32 5.09 -8.53 -5.28
C LEU A 32 4.29 -8.37 -6.58
N ILE A 33 3.50 -9.36 -6.97
CA ILE A 33 2.67 -9.30 -8.19
C ILE A 33 1.65 -8.17 -8.09
N PHE A 34 1.06 -8.00 -6.92
CA PHE A 34 0.10 -6.94 -6.67
C PHE A 34 0.74 -5.55 -6.85
N VAL A 35 1.90 -5.32 -6.22
CA VAL A 35 2.61 -4.03 -6.32
C VAL A 35 3.08 -3.79 -7.75
N ALA A 36 3.64 -4.79 -8.43
CA ALA A 36 4.02 -4.67 -9.84
C ALA A 36 2.84 -4.24 -10.74
N SER A 37 1.64 -4.76 -10.46
CA SER A 37 0.42 -4.36 -11.17
C SER A 37 0.03 -2.90 -10.89
N VAL A 38 0.21 -2.42 -9.66
CA VAL A 38 -0.01 -1.01 -9.32
C VAL A 38 1.00 -0.10 -10.02
N VAL A 39 2.24 -0.55 -10.17
CA VAL A 39 3.29 0.20 -10.91
C VAL A 39 2.90 0.38 -12.37
N VAL A 40 2.43 -0.67 -13.05
CA VAL A 40 1.93 -0.58 -14.44
C VAL A 40 0.82 0.47 -14.56
N LEU A 41 -0.16 0.46 -13.65
CA LEU A 41 -1.25 1.45 -13.63
C LEU A 41 -0.74 2.88 -13.38
N SER A 42 0.14 3.05 -12.40
CA SER A 42 0.69 4.37 -12.05
C SER A 42 1.62 4.93 -13.12
N ASP A 43 2.27 4.04 -13.87
CA ASP A 43 3.14 4.41 -14.98
C ASP A 43 2.33 4.94 -16.15
N SER A 44 1.30 4.20 -16.56
CA SER A 44 0.36 4.65 -17.59
C SER A 44 -0.27 6.02 -17.23
N TYR A 45 -0.68 6.23 -15.98
CA TYR A 45 -1.15 7.52 -15.51
C TYR A 45 -0.09 8.63 -15.64
N SER A 46 1.18 8.33 -15.39
CA SER A 46 2.26 9.34 -15.46
C SER A 46 2.45 9.91 -16.87
N HIS A 47 2.14 9.13 -17.90
CA HIS A 47 2.20 9.57 -19.30
C HIS A 47 1.00 10.45 -19.70
N HIS A 48 -0.16 10.27 -19.03
CA HIS A 48 -1.40 11.00 -19.33
C HIS A 48 -2.08 11.51 -18.03
N PRO A 49 -1.48 12.47 -17.30
CA PRO A 49 -1.92 12.89 -15.98
C PRO A 49 -3.14 13.85 -16.04
N THR A 50 -4.31 13.31 -16.32
CA THR A 50 -5.59 14.04 -16.29
C THR A 50 -6.37 13.74 -14.99
N ALA A 51 -7.34 14.61 -14.66
CA ALA A 51 -8.20 14.36 -13.50
C ALA A 51 -9.06 13.09 -13.67
N THR A 52 -9.52 12.80 -14.89
CA THR A 52 -10.28 11.59 -15.19
C THR A 52 -9.44 10.34 -14.98
N ASN A 53 -8.20 10.33 -15.50
CA ASN A 53 -7.28 9.22 -15.34
C ASN A 53 -6.84 9.02 -13.89
N LEU A 54 -6.77 10.11 -13.09
CA LEU A 54 -6.53 10.01 -11.65
C LEU A 54 -7.70 9.32 -10.95
N VAL A 55 -8.93 9.69 -11.27
CA VAL A 55 -10.13 9.04 -10.71
C VAL A 55 -10.17 7.56 -11.10
N TRP A 56 -9.83 7.23 -12.34
CA TRP A 56 -9.73 5.85 -12.81
C TRP A 56 -8.66 5.05 -12.06
N LEU A 57 -7.44 5.58 -11.95
CA LEU A 57 -6.35 4.97 -11.17
C LEU A 57 -6.79 4.68 -9.73
N ILE A 58 -7.39 5.67 -9.06
CA ILE A 58 -7.87 5.53 -7.69
C ILE A 58 -8.97 4.46 -7.62
N ALA A 59 -9.92 4.46 -8.56
CA ALA A 59 -11.02 3.50 -8.56
C ALA A 59 -10.52 2.06 -8.71
N VAL A 60 -9.61 1.79 -9.65
CA VAL A 60 -8.97 0.48 -9.82
C VAL A 60 -8.18 0.11 -8.57
N PHE A 61 -7.34 1.02 -8.08
CA PHE A 61 -6.51 0.79 -6.89
C PHE A 61 -7.35 0.43 -5.66
N VAL A 62 -8.45 1.13 -5.40
CA VAL A 62 -9.35 0.84 -4.27
C VAL A 62 -9.84 -0.60 -4.30
N VAL A 63 -10.34 -1.06 -5.45
CA VAL A 63 -10.92 -2.41 -5.56
C VAL A 63 -9.85 -3.47 -5.38
N ILE A 64 -8.72 -3.36 -6.10
CA ILE A 64 -7.65 -4.35 -5.99
C ILE A 64 -7.03 -4.36 -4.60
N TRP A 65 -6.84 -3.19 -3.97
CA TRP A 65 -6.31 -3.10 -2.61
C TRP A 65 -7.24 -3.76 -1.58
N LEU A 66 -8.57 -3.60 -1.73
CA LEU A 66 -9.54 -4.29 -0.87
C LEU A 66 -9.49 -5.81 -1.06
N ILE A 67 -9.35 -6.29 -2.29
CA ILE A 67 -9.18 -7.72 -2.57
C ILE A 67 -7.90 -8.24 -1.90
N TRP A 68 -6.79 -7.51 -2.04
CA TRP A 68 -5.53 -7.84 -1.38
C TRP A 68 -5.67 -7.89 0.15
N MET A 69 -6.29 -6.89 0.75
CA MET A 69 -6.50 -6.82 2.20
C MET A 69 -7.34 -8.00 2.70
N GLN A 70 -8.44 -8.34 2.02
CA GLN A 70 -9.30 -9.46 2.40
C GLN A 70 -8.60 -10.82 2.23
N THR A 71 -7.79 -10.98 1.17
CA THR A 71 -6.96 -12.18 0.96
C THR A 71 -5.90 -12.30 2.04
N SER A 72 -5.24 -11.20 2.41
CA SER A 72 -4.25 -11.15 3.49
C SER A 72 -4.85 -11.49 4.84
N LEU A 73 -6.06 -11.03 5.10
CA LEU A 73 -6.79 -11.36 6.32
C LEU A 73 -7.18 -12.85 6.35
N LEU A 74 -7.61 -13.41 5.21
CA LEU A 74 -7.89 -14.86 5.12
C LEU A 74 -6.63 -15.69 5.43
N PHE A 75 -5.47 -15.33 4.90
CA PHE A 75 -4.21 -16.03 5.19
C PHE A 75 -3.78 -15.90 6.66
N ASN A 76 -4.07 -14.79 7.30
CA ASN A 76 -3.80 -14.61 8.73
C ASN A 76 -4.66 -15.56 9.59
N LEU A 77 -5.91 -15.77 9.21
CA LEU A 77 -6.88 -16.57 9.94
C LEU A 77 -6.83 -18.07 9.64
N ASP A 78 -6.48 -18.42 8.38
CA ASP A 78 -6.38 -19.82 7.92
C ASP A 78 -5.00 -20.07 7.29
N ARG A 79 -4.12 -20.62 8.12
CA ARG A 79 -2.73 -20.94 7.71
C ARG A 79 -2.61 -22.27 6.95
N GLN A 80 -3.67 -23.05 6.86
CA GLN A 80 -3.68 -24.34 6.16
C GLN A 80 -3.84 -24.12 4.65
N GLN A 81 -2.75 -23.79 3.98
CA GLN A 81 -2.72 -23.61 2.53
C GLN A 81 -2.61 -24.97 1.82
N ASN A 82 -3.75 -25.57 1.49
CA ASN A 82 -3.81 -26.75 0.64
C ASN A 82 -3.50 -26.39 -0.85
N ASN A 83 -3.28 -27.42 -1.69
CA ASN A 83 -2.95 -27.20 -3.10
C ASN A 83 -4.03 -26.43 -3.87
N MET A 84 -5.33 -26.62 -3.52
CA MET A 84 -6.40 -25.87 -4.15
C MET A 84 -6.29 -24.38 -3.82
N MET A 85 -6.02 -24.01 -2.57
CA MET A 85 -5.78 -22.62 -2.16
C MET A 85 -4.64 -22.00 -2.97
N ARG A 86 -3.52 -22.72 -3.15
CA ARG A 86 -2.37 -22.23 -3.94
C ARG A 86 -2.73 -21.99 -5.39
N ILE A 87 -3.50 -22.88 -6.03
CA ILE A 87 -3.98 -22.71 -7.41
C ILE A 87 -4.88 -21.48 -7.53
N LEU A 88 -5.80 -21.26 -6.58
CA LEU A 88 -6.69 -20.11 -6.58
C LEU A 88 -5.92 -18.79 -6.42
N VAL A 89 -4.89 -18.78 -5.55
CA VAL A 89 -4.01 -17.61 -5.36
C VAL A 89 -3.22 -17.31 -6.64
N LEU A 90 -2.63 -18.33 -7.27
CA LEU A 90 -1.93 -18.14 -8.56
C LEU A 90 -2.88 -17.65 -9.66
N GLY A 91 -4.11 -18.17 -9.69
CA GLY A 91 -5.15 -17.68 -10.59
C GLY A 91 -5.51 -16.21 -10.32
N GLN A 92 -5.60 -15.82 -9.05
CA GLN A 92 -5.85 -14.42 -8.67
C GLN A 92 -4.69 -13.50 -9.07
N MET A 93 -3.44 -13.93 -8.88
CA MET A 93 -2.25 -13.20 -9.35
C MET A 93 -2.30 -12.98 -10.87
N LEU A 94 -2.61 -14.02 -11.64
CA LEU A 94 -2.74 -13.91 -13.11
C LEU A 94 -3.81 -12.89 -13.49
N LEU A 95 -4.98 -12.95 -12.85
CA LEU A 95 -6.05 -11.99 -13.13
C LEU A 95 -5.66 -10.55 -12.78
N ILE A 96 -4.92 -10.33 -11.70
CA ILE A 96 -4.42 -9.01 -11.31
C ILE A 96 -3.46 -8.46 -12.36
N VAL A 97 -2.56 -9.29 -12.91
CA VAL A 97 -1.68 -8.89 -14.02
C VAL A 97 -2.47 -8.54 -15.28
N LEU A 98 -3.40 -9.40 -15.70
CA LEU A 98 -4.25 -9.13 -16.86
C LEU A 98 -5.08 -7.86 -16.68
N LEU A 99 -5.60 -7.66 -15.47
CA LEU A 99 -6.35 -6.47 -15.08
C LEU A 99 -5.50 -5.20 -15.20
N SER A 100 -4.26 -5.23 -14.68
CA SER A 100 -3.39 -4.05 -14.72
C SER A 100 -3.02 -3.66 -16.15
N VAL A 101 -2.78 -4.64 -17.02
CA VAL A 101 -2.53 -4.39 -18.45
C VAL A 101 -3.77 -3.81 -19.11
N ALA A 102 -4.94 -4.42 -18.91
CA ALA A 102 -6.20 -3.92 -19.47
C ALA A 102 -6.55 -2.51 -18.97
N ALA A 103 -6.33 -2.22 -17.69
CA ALA A 103 -6.64 -0.92 -17.12
C ALA A 103 -5.63 0.17 -17.49
N ALA A 104 -4.38 -0.21 -17.80
CA ALA A 104 -3.34 0.72 -18.24
C ALA A 104 -3.47 1.11 -19.70
N ASP A 105 -3.87 0.17 -20.57
CA ASP A 105 -4.08 0.41 -22.01
C ASP A 105 -5.30 1.31 -22.28
N ASP A 106 -6.20 1.42 -21.34
CA ASP A 106 -7.56 1.92 -21.51
C ASP A 106 -7.89 3.16 -20.67
N LEU A 107 -6.89 3.99 -20.39
CA LEU A 107 -7.10 5.24 -19.64
C LEU A 107 -8.11 6.19 -20.32
N GLU A 108 -8.30 6.09 -21.65
CA GLU A 108 -9.21 6.95 -22.39
C GLU A 108 -10.61 6.36 -22.61
N SER A 109 -10.72 5.02 -22.69
CA SER A 109 -11.97 4.34 -23.04
C SER A 109 -12.67 3.57 -21.91
N HIS A 110 -12.06 3.50 -20.70
CA HIS A 110 -12.57 2.80 -19.51
C HIS A 110 -13.05 1.38 -19.82
N SER A 111 -12.13 0.52 -20.22
CA SER A 111 -12.34 -0.80 -20.79
C SER A 111 -13.52 -1.58 -20.25
N ILE A 112 -14.32 -2.08 -21.17
CA ILE A 112 -15.39 -3.04 -20.90
C ILE A 112 -14.89 -4.30 -20.17
N LEU A 113 -13.58 -4.59 -20.23
CA LEU A 113 -12.98 -5.78 -19.63
C LEU A 113 -12.60 -5.59 -18.16
N VAL A 114 -12.29 -4.37 -17.71
CA VAL A 114 -11.75 -4.12 -16.35
C VAL A 114 -12.76 -4.50 -15.27
N GLY A 115 -14.02 -4.10 -15.40
CA GLY A 115 -15.07 -4.48 -14.47
C GLY A 115 -15.26 -6.01 -14.33
N PRO A 116 -15.44 -6.76 -15.43
CA PRO A 116 -15.48 -8.23 -15.40
C PRO A 116 -14.23 -8.89 -14.80
N LEU A 117 -13.02 -8.40 -15.09
CA LEU A 117 -11.79 -8.92 -14.51
C LEU A 117 -11.72 -8.68 -12.99
N LEU A 118 -12.13 -7.50 -12.51
CA LEU A 118 -12.27 -7.21 -11.08
C LEU A 118 -13.29 -8.15 -10.42
N GLY A 119 -14.45 -8.33 -11.04
CA GLY A 119 -15.47 -9.25 -10.57
C GLY A 119 -14.95 -10.69 -10.47
N LEU A 120 -14.25 -11.17 -11.48
CA LEU A 120 -13.66 -12.52 -11.51
C LEU A 120 -12.56 -12.67 -10.44
N THR A 121 -11.72 -11.63 -10.24
CA THR A 121 -10.69 -11.61 -9.19
C THR A 121 -11.34 -11.72 -7.80
N LEU A 122 -12.45 -11.04 -7.58
CA LEU A 122 -13.21 -11.13 -6.34
C LEU A 122 -13.91 -12.49 -6.18
N LEU A 123 -14.37 -13.12 -7.27
CA LEU A 123 -14.91 -14.49 -7.24
C LEU A 123 -13.85 -15.53 -6.89
N LEU A 124 -12.59 -15.34 -7.25
CA LEU A 124 -11.51 -16.22 -6.77
C LEU A 124 -11.32 -16.09 -5.25
N LEU A 125 -11.46 -14.90 -4.67
CA LEU A 125 -11.50 -14.75 -3.21
C LEU A 125 -12.69 -15.50 -2.60
N VAL A 126 -13.87 -15.44 -3.23
CA VAL A 126 -15.05 -16.23 -2.80
C VAL A 126 -14.73 -17.72 -2.82
N ALA A 127 -14.08 -18.21 -3.87
CA ALA A 127 -13.67 -19.62 -3.96
C ALA A 127 -12.67 -19.99 -2.84
N MET A 128 -11.69 -19.12 -2.54
CA MET A 128 -10.75 -19.34 -1.42
C MET A 128 -11.47 -19.37 -0.08
N LEU A 129 -12.42 -18.47 0.18
CA LEU A 129 -13.25 -18.48 1.38
C LEU A 129 -14.07 -19.77 1.50
N ALA A 130 -14.61 -20.28 0.39
CA ALA A 130 -15.37 -21.52 0.37
C ALA A 130 -14.48 -22.75 0.60
N VAL A 131 -13.27 -22.78 0.07
CA VAL A 131 -12.27 -23.84 0.32
C VAL A 131 -11.88 -23.85 1.80
N SER A 132 -11.59 -22.68 2.39
CA SER A 132 -11.24 -22.52 3.79
C SER A 132 -12.40 -22.99 4.71
N ALA A 133 -13.65 -22.61 4.39
CA ALA A 133 -14.83 -23.04 5.15
C ALA A 133 -15.03 -24.57 5.16
N ARG A 134 -14.67 -25.26 4.06
CA ARG A 134 -14.79 -26.72 3.96
C ARG A 134 -13.65 -27.44 4.68
N ALA A 135 -12.44 -26.88 4.62
CA ALA A 135 -11.25 -27.45 5.26
C ALA A 135 -11.26 -27.25 6.79
N THR A 136 -11.77 -26.11 7.25
CA THR A 136 -11.74 -25.69 8.65
C THR A 136 -13.15 -25.23 9.06
N PRO A 137 -13.98 -26.09 9.68
CA PRO A 137 -15.36 -25.76 10.04
C PRO A 137 -15.50 -24.50 10.92
N GLU A 138 -14.50 -24.19 11.74
CA GLU A 138 -14.48 -22.97 12.56
C GLU A 138 -14.42 -21.68 11.71
N MET A 139 -14.02 -21.78 10.42
CA MET A 139 -14.06 -20.67 9.49
C MET A 139 -15.46 -20.34 8.97
N ALA A 140 -16.44 -21.21 9.18
CA ALA A 140 -17.79 -21.05 8.61
C ALA A 140 -18.47 -19.74 9.04
N SER A 141 -18.33 -19.33 10.30
CA SER A 141 -18.87 -18.06 10.79
C SER A 141 -18.23 -16.84 10.12
N TYR A 142 -16.91 -16.87 9.93
CA TYR A 142 -16.16 -15.82 9.25
C TYR A 142 -16.49 -15.74 7.76
N THR A 143 -16.53 -16.89 7.07
CA THR A 143 -16.61 -16.96 5.59
C THR A 143 -18.04 -16.78 5.07
N SER A 144 -19.06 -17.31 5.75
CA SER A 144 -20.43 -17.37 5.24
C SER A 144 -21.00 -15.99 4.86
N ILE A 145 -20.77 -14.98 5.70
CA ILE A 145 -21.23 -13.63 5.43
C ILE A 145 -20.38 -12.96 4.34
N ARG A 146 -19.05 -13.13 4.37
CA ARG A 146 -18.15 -12.55 3.38
C ARG A 146 -18.43 -13.06 1.98
N ILE A 147 -18.66 -14.36 1.83
CA ILE A 147 -19.06 -14.96 0.55
C ILE A 147 -20.27 -14.24 -0.04
N ARG A 148 -21.34 -14.02 0.74
CA ARG A 148 -22.55 -13.35 0.24
C ARG A 148 -22.27 -11.94 -0.27
N PHE A 149 -21.58 -11.13 0.52
CA PHE A 149 -21.27 -9.74 0.14
C PHE A 149 -20.26 -9.66 -0.99
N CYS A 150 -19.25 -10.54 -1.02
CA CYS A 150 -18.28 -10.60 -2.12
C CYS A 150 -18.91 -11.06 -3.43
N VAL A 151 -19.86 -12.00 -3.42
CA VAL A 151 -20.58 -12.41 -4.63
C VAL A 151 -21.39 -11.24 -5.19
N ILE A 152 -22.14 -10.51 -4.34
CA ILE A 152 -22.90 -9.34 -4.79
C ILE A 152 -21.95 -8.27 -5.34
N GLY A 153 -20.85 -8.00 -4.63
CA GLY A 153 -19.80 -7.07 -5.07
C GLY A 153 -19.21 -7.48 -6.43
N ALA A 154 -18.91 -8.76 -6.63
CA ALA A 154 -18.37 -9.28 -7.88
C ALA A 154 -19.34 -9.08 -9.07
N VAL A 155 -20.62 -9.31 -8.85
CA VAL A 155 -21.66 -9.05 -9.87
C VAL A 155 -21.74 -7.56 -10.20
N LEU A 156 -21.72 -6.68 -9.20
CA LEU A 156 -21.74 -5.24 -9.43
C LEU A 156 -20.52 -4.76 -10.23
N LEU A 157 -19.32 -5.24 -9.88
CA LEU A 157 -18.11 -4.94 -10.62
C LEU A 157 -18.21 -5.42 -12.07
N ALA A 158 -18.60 -6.69 -12.28
CA ALA A 158 -18.66 -7.30 -13.61
C ALA A 158 -19.72 -6.65 -14.50
N CYS A 159 -20.85 -6.23 -13.95
CA CYS A 159 -21.93 -5.62 -14.69
C CYS A 159 -21.76 -4.10 -14.89
N SER A 160 -20.79 -3.46 -14.26
CA SER A 160 -20.62 -2.00 -14.34
C SER A 160 -20.48 -1.45 -15.76
N PRO A 161 -19.81 -2.13 -16.73
CA PRO A 161 -19.71 -1.62 -18.11
C PRO A 161 -21.06 -1.59 -18.87
N LEU A 162 -22.03 -2.37 -18.45
CA LEU A 162 -23.38 -2.39 -19.07
C LEU A 162 -24.14 -1.06 -18.87
N PHE A 163 -23.67 -0.21 -17.95
CA PHE A 163 -24.26 1.07 -17.61
C PHE A 163 -23.46 2.26 -18.18
N GLY A 164 -22.65 2.00 -19.21
CA GLY A 164 -21.84 3.00 -19.91
C GLY A 164 -20.50 3.26 -19.25
N ASP A 165 -19.71 4.14 -19.85
CA ASP A 165 -18.31 4.42 -19.49
C ASP A 165 -18.13 4.91 -18.03
N ASN A 166 -19.15 5.55 -17.47
CA ASN A 166 -19.14 6.06 -16.10
C ASN A 166 -19.79 5.11 -15.08
N GLY A 167 -20.20 3.91 -15.50
CA GLY A 167 -20.84 2.93 -14.61
C GLY A 167 -19.96 2.59 -13.39
N TYR A 168 -18.65 2.56 -13.57
CA TYR A 168 -17.69 2.31 -12.48
C TYR A 168 -17.79 3.32 -11.32
N LEU A 169 -18.13 4.59 -11.59
CA LEU A 169 -18.25 5.63 -10.54
C LEU A 169 -19.35 5.34 -9.51
N VAL A 170 -20.35 4.54 -9.89
CA VAL A 170 -21.47 4.17 -9.00
C VAL A 170 -21.31 2.75 -8.48
N PHE A 171 -21.07 1.78 -9.38
CA PHE A 171 -21.10 0.36 -9.01
C PHE A 171 -19.87 -0.07 -8.20
N TRP A 172 -18.68 0.48 -8.46
CA TRP A 172 -17.47 0.09 -7.73
C TRP A 172 -17.44 0.60 -6.29
N PRO A 173 -17.78 1.86 -5.97
CA PRO A 173 -17.93 2.28 -4.57
C PRO A 173 -18.96 1.45 -3.80
N VAL A 174 -20.10 1.13 -4.41
CA VAL A 174 -21.11 0.27 -3.79
C VAL A 174 -20.56 -1.13 -3.53
N ALA A 175 -19.85 -1.72 -4.50
CA ALA A 175 -19.20 -3.02 -4.33
C ALA A 175 -18.15 -2.99 -3.20
N CYS A 176 -17.33 -1.93 -3.12
CA CYS A 176 -16.35 -1.74 -2.05
C CYS A 176 -17.00 -1.66 -0.67
N VAL A 177 -18.08 -0.90 -0.52
CA VAL A 177 -18.85 -0.81 0.73
C VAL A 177 -19.40 -2.16 1.13
N LEU A 178 -19.95 -2.92 0.17
CA LEU A 178 -20.46 -4.28 0.43
C LEU A 178 -19.34 -5.21 0.89
N VAL A 179 -18.20 -5.24 0.22
CA VAL A 179 -17.04 -6.06 0.60
C VAL A 179 -16.51 -5.71 1.99
N LEU A 180 -16.58 -4.43 2.40
CA LEU A 180 -16.18 -3.97 3.73
C LEU A 180 -17.21 -4.24 4.82
N THR A 181 -18.51 -4.33 4.47
CA THR A 181 -19.62 -4.47 5.44
C THR A 181 -19.39 -5.58 6.48
N PRO A 182 -18.91 -6.79 6.14
CA PRO A 182 -18.63 -7.83 7.13
C PRO A 182 -17.59 -7.41 8.17
N SER A 183 -16.62 -6.58 7.78
CA SER A 183 -15.56 -6.09 8.68
C SER A 183 -16.04 -5.01 9.66
N LEU A 184 -17.15 -4.35 9.37
CA LEU A 184 -17.75 -3.31 10.23
C LEU A 184 -18.71 -3.86 11.28
N ARG A 185 -18.94 -5.19 11.34
CA ARG A 185 -19.85 -5.82 12.29
C ARG A 185 -19.25 -5.88 13.70
N PRO A 186 -20.08 -6.07 14.75
CA PRO A 186 -19.61 -6.24 16.12
C PRO A 186 -18.64 -7.42 16.32
N ASP A 187 -18.84 -8.50 15.56
CA ASP A 187 -17.92 -9.63 15.48
C ASP A 187 -17.46 -9.87 14.04
N PRO A 188 -16.51 -9.08 13.54
CA PRO A 188 -16.06 -9.16 12.15
C PRO A 188 -15.25 -10.43 11.86
N LEU A 189 -14.72 -11.08 12.88
CA LEU A 189 -13.84 -12.25 12.77
C LEU A 189 -14.55 -13.58 13.07
N GLY A 190 -15.85 -13.55 13.43
CA GLY A 190 -16.60 -14.76 13.75
C GLY A 190 -16.04 -15.51 14.96
N GLY A 191 -15.63 -14.80 16.01
CA GLY A 191 -15.03 -15.36 17.23
C GLY A 191 -13.55 -15.74 17.10
N ARG A 192 -12.89 -15.49 15.96
CA ARG A 192 -11.46 -15.81 15.76
C ARG A 192 -10.57 -14.61 16.16
N SER A 193 -9.33 -14.91 16.51
CA SER A 193 -8.30 -13.90 16.81
C SER A 193 -7.32 -13.74 15.65
N ILE A 194 -6.95 -12.51 15.37
CA ILE A 194 -5.89 -12.17 14.44
C ILE A 194 -4.54 -12.40 15.12
N THR A 195 -3.59 -13.01 14.41
CA THR A 195 -2.19 -12.99 14.80
C THR A 195 -1.60 -11.63 14.45
N THR A 196 -1.56 -10.74 15.45
CA THR A 196 -1.13 -9.33 15.27
C THR A 196 0.25 -9.22 14.63
N HIS A 197 1.22 -10.00 15.09
CA HIS A 197 2.59 -10.01 14.55
C HIS A 197 2.61 -10.32 13.04
N HIS A 198 1.92 -11.39 12.62
CA HIS A 198 1.84 -11.77 11.21
C HIS A 198 1.14 -10.70 10.34
N LEU A 199 0.10 -10.05 10.89
CA LEU A 199 -0.57 -8.96 10.19
C LEU A 199 0.36 -7.76 9.99
N VAL A 200 1.09 -7.36 11.03
CA VAL A 200 2.06 -6.26 11.01
C VAL A 200 3.20 -6.55 10.03
N GLU A 201 3.75 -7.77 10.05
CA GLU A 201 4.78 -8.20 9.11
C GLU A 201 4.29 -8.12 7.67
N ARG A 202 3.06 -8.55 7.41
CA ARG A 202 2.50 -8.56 6.07
C ARG A 202 2.27 -7.15 5.51
N PHE A 203 1.66 -6.26 6.28
CA PHE A 203 1.48 -4.86 5.88
C PHE A 203 2.82 -4.13 5.73
N GLY A 204 3.79 -4.45 6.60
CA GLY A 204 5.16 -3.96 6.49
C GLY A 204 5.86 -4.44 5.22
N ALA A 205 5.78 -5.73 4.90
CA ALA A 205 6.35 -6.29 3.66
C ALA A 205 5.74 -5.64 2.42
N PHE A 206 4.42 -5.49 2.37
CA PHE A 206 3.73 -4.79 1.28
C PHE A 206 4.20 -3.34 1.14
N THR A 207 4.32 -2.61 2.25
CA THR A 207 4.82 -1.22 2.25
C THR A 207 6.27 -1.14 1.73
N VAL A 208 7.17 -2.07 2.15
CA VAL A 208 8.56 -2.09 1.65
C VAL A 208 8.60 -2.35 0.14
N ILE A 209 7.79 -3.29 -0.36
CA ILE A 209 7.76 -3.60 -1.80
C ILE A 209 7.28 -2.37 -2.57
N MET A 210 6.21 -1.69 -2.11
CA MET A 210 5.72 -0.45 -2.74
C MET A 210 6.77 0.67 -2.76
N LEU A 211 7.53 0.84 -1.68
CA LEU A 211 8.62 1.83 -1.64
C LEU A 211 9.77 1.45 -2.57
N GLY A 212 10.10 0.15 -2.65
CA GLY A 212 11.09 -0.37 -3.60
C GLY A 212 10.70 -0.09 -5.06
N GLU A 213 9.44 -0.34 -5.41
CA GLU A 213 8.92 -0.06 -6.74
C GLU A 213 8.86 1.45 -7.04
N THR A 214 8.57 2.29 -6.05
CA THR A 214 8.67 3.76 -6.18
C THR A 214 10.08 4.17 -6.61
N PHE A 215 11.10 3.56 -5.99
CA PHE A 215 12.49 3.78 -6.35
C PHE A 215 12.81 3.28 -7.76
N VAL A 216 12.40 2.05 -8.10
CA VAL A 216 12.61 1.46 -9.44
C VAL A 216 11.99 2.32 -10.52
N LYS A 217 10.74 2.77 -10.35
CA LYS A 217 10.07 3.66 -11.30
C LYS A 217 10.84 4.96 -11.51
N THR A 218 11.28 5.61 -10.43
CA THR A 218 12.07 6.86 -10.51
C THR A 218 13.40 6.62 -11.22
N ALA A 219 14.05 5.48 -11.00
CA ALA A 219 15.31 5.11 -11.66
C ALA A 219 15.10 4.82 -13.15
N LEU A 220 14.03 4.10 -13.54
CA LEU A 220 13.71 3.83 -14.94
C LEU A 220 13.43 5.14 -15.69
N THR A 221 12.62 6.04 -15.14
CA THR A 221 12.38 7.37 -15.70
C THR A 221 13.68 8.14 -15.93
N ALA A 222 14.66 8.01 -15.01
CA ALA A 222 15.97 8.64 -15.18
C ALA A 222 16.79 8.03 -16.34
N THR A 223 16.61 6.74 -16.65
CA THR A 223 17.30 6.08 -17.77
C THR A 223 16.66 6.39 -19.13
N GLU A 224 15.39 6.69 -19.16
CA GLU A 224 14.64 7.06 -20.37
C GLU A 224 14.83 8.53 -20.74
N SER A 225 15.27 9.36 -19.78
CA SER A 225 15.54 10.78 -19.97
C SER A 225 16.90 10.96 -20.67
N ASP A 226 16.97 11.87 -21.63
CA ASP A 226 18.28 12.36 -22.12
C ASP A 226 19.08 12.93 -20.95
N MET A 227 20.42 12.75 -20.98
CA MET A 227 21.30 13.29 -19.92
C MET A 227 21.11 14.80 -19.70
N ALA A 228 20.70 15.54 -20.74
CA ALA A 228 20.36 16.95 -20.65
C ALA A 228 19.03 17.22 -19.96
N GLY A 229 18.09 16.26 -20.00
CA GLY A 229 16.77 16.33 -19.34
C GLY A 229 16.75 15.77 -17.91
N LEU A 230 17.82 15.08 -17.47
CA LEU A 230 17.89 14.45 -16.16
C LEU A 230 18.21 15.46 -15.04
N SER A 231 17.32 15.58 -14.06
CA SER A 231 17.61 16.31 -12.83
C SER A 231 18.22 15.40 -11.77
N VAL A 232 19.54 15.27 -11.73
CA VAL A 232 20.26 14.49 -10.70
C VAL A 232 19.90 14.96 -9.29
N VAL A 233 19.70 16.26 -9.09
CA VAL A 233 19.30 16.80 -7.78
C VAL A 233 17.89 16.35 -7.39
N SER A 234 16.94 16.36 -8.33
CA SER A 234 15.60 15.82 -8.09
C SER A 234 15.63 14.33 -7.80
N LEU A 235 16.43 13.57 -8.56
CA LEU A 235 16.61 12.13 -8.33
C LEU A 235 17.12 11.84 -6.91
N LEU A 236 18.16 12.56 -6.47
CA LEU A 236 18.71 12.40 -5.11
C LEU A 236 17.71 12.84 -4.03
N ALA A 237 17.01 13.96 -4.24
CA ALA A 237 15.99 14.44 -3.31
C ALA A 237 14.83 13.42 -3.18
N ASN A 238 14.36 12.85 -4.29
CA ASN A 238 13.33 11.84 -4.31
C ASN A 238 13.77 10.54 -3.62
N PHE A 239 15.03 10.14 -3.81
CA PHE A 239 15.61 9.02 -3.06
C PHE A 239 15.58 9.27 -1.53
N VAL A 240 15.96 10.49 -1.10
CA VAL A 240 15.88 10.88 0.32
C VAL A 240 14.45 10.86 0.82
N ILE A 241 13.47 11.30 0.03
CA ILE A 241 12.03 11.24 0.38
C ILE A 241 11.60 9.79 0.59
N VAL A 242 11.88 8.88 -0.34
CA VAL A 242 11.51 7.46 -0.24
C VAL A 242 12.15 6.81 0.99
N PHE A 243 13.44 7.08 1.20
CA PHE A 243 14.17 6.60 2.39
C PHE A 243 13.57 7.16 3.68
N ALA A 244 13.17 8.43 3.71
CA ALA A 244 12.55 9.04 4.87
C ALA A 244 11.18 8.43 5.16
N ILE A 245 10.36 8.13 4.15
CA ILE A 245 9.08 7.42 4.32
C ILE A 245 9.34 6.04 4.94
N TRP A 246 10.30 5.28 4.39
CA TRP A 246 10.70 3.99 4.93
C TRP A 246 11.12 4.11 6.40
N TRP A 247 12.00 5.06 6.73
CA TRP A 247 12.49 5.27 8.08
C TRP A 247 11.35 5.60 9.04
N LEU A 248 10.52 6.58 8.69
CA LEU A 248 9.40 7.02 9.53
C LEU A 248 8.37 5.91 9.72
N TYR A 249 8.04 5.15 8.68
CA TYR A 249 7.11 4.03 8.78
C TYR A 249 7.67 2.92 9.67
N PHE A 250 8.87 2.42 9.39
CA PHE A 250 9.45 1.28 10.12
C PHE A 250 9.93 1.61 11.54
N SER A 251 10.22 2.86 11.83
CA SER A 251 10.49 3.30 13.21
C SER A 251 9.22 3.41 14.06
N ASN A 252 8.04 3.44 13.45
CA ASN A 252 6.77 3.76 14.10
C ASN A 252 5.73 2.64 14.00
N ALA A 253 5.39 2.19 12.80
CA ALA A 253 4.26 1.29 12.56
C ALA A 253 4.46 -0.18 12.98
N PRO A 254 5.63 -0.82 12.78
CA PRO A 254 5.77 -2.25 13.06
C PRO A 254 5.98 -2.60 14.53
N SER A 255 6.42 -1.65 15.36
CA SER A 255 6.64 -1.92 16.79
C SER A 255 5.34 -2.04 17.57
N VAL A 256 4.22 -1.62 16.98
CA VAL A 256 2.93 -1.57 17.66
C VAL A 256 1.84 -1.99 16.68
N GLY A 257 1.46 -3.24 16.77
CA GLY A 257 0.26 -3.74 16.11
C GLY A 257 -1.00 -3.03 16.61
N PRO A 258 -2.14 -3.28 16.00
CA PRO A 258 -3.39 -2.68 16.40
C PRO A 258 -3.67 -2.91 17.89
N THR A 259 -4.05 -1.87 18.61
CA THR A 259 -4.42 -1.96 20.02
C THR A 259 -5.53 -2.99 20.23
N ALA A 260 -5.41 -3.79 21.27
CA ALA A 260 -6.43 -4.76 21.66
C ALA A 260 -7.75 -4.02 21.96
N GLY A 261 -8.76 -4.21 21.11
CA GLY A 261 -10.08 -3.61 21.27
C GLY A 261 -10.98 -3.85 20.06
N ARG A 262 -12.29 -3.75 20.26
CA ARG A 262 -13.28 -3.87 19.19
C ARG A 262 -13.04 -2.79 18.13
N GLY A 263 -12.64 -3.17 16.92
CA GLY A 263 -12.41 -2.25 15.80
C GLY A 263 -10.96 -1.79 15.61
N GLY A 264 -10.06 -1.96 16.58
CA GLY A 264 -8.67 -1.51 16.47
C GLY A 264 -7.93 -2.10 15.26
N HIS A 265 -8.10 -3.40 15.01
CA HIS A 265 -7.51 -4.08 13.84
C HIS A 265 -8.03 -3.54 12.51
N ASN A 266 -9.35 -3.34 12.40
CA ASN A 266 -9.94 -2.82 11.16
C ASN A 266 -9.52 -1.38 10.88
N THR A 267 -9.54 -0.52 11.89
CA THR A 267 -9.07 0.86 11.75
C THR A 267 -7.61 0.90 11.36
N TRP A 268 -6.77 0.10 11.98
CA TRP A 268 -5.35 0.00 11.67
C TRP A 268 -5.11 -0.48 10.21
N MET A 269 -5.80 -1.55 9.78
CA MET A 269 -5.72 -2.03 8.40
C MET A 269 -6.19 -0.95 7.41
N LEU A 270 -7.35 -0.34 7.65
CA LEU A 270 -7.93 0.66 6.75
C LEU A 270 -7.12 1.94 6.68
N THR A 271 -6.37 2.31 7.73
CA THR A 271 -5.43 3.45 7.70
C THR A 271 -4.30 3.24 6.69
N HIS A 272 -3.92 1.99 6.40
CA HIS A 272 -2.92 1.70 5.38
C HIS A 272 -3.43 1.95 3.95
N PHE A 273 -4.73 1.96 3.70
CA PHE A 273 -5.26 2.26 2.37
C PHE A 273 -4.84 3.67 1.88
N PRO A 274 -5.19 4.79 2.57
CA PRO A 274 -4.74 6.11 2.13
C PRO A 274 -3.23 6.28 2.18
N LEU A 275 -2.52 5.60 3.09
CA LEU A 275 -1.06 5.58 3.15
C LEU A 275 -0.46 4.95 1.88
N HIS A 276 -0.92 3.75 1.50
CA HIS A 276 -0.43 3.06 0.30
C HIS A 276 -0.78 3.81 -0.98
N LEU A 277 -2.00 4.36 -1.10
CA LEU A 277 -2.38 5.22 -2.22
C LEU A 277 -1.48 6.45 -2.32
N SER A 278 -1.12 7.04 -1.18
CA SER A 278 -0.19 8.18 -1.13
C SER A 278 1.22 7.78 -1.55
N ILE A 279 1.71 6.58 -1.20
CA ILE A 279 3.01 6.08 -1.68
C ILE A 279 3.00 5.93 -3.21
N VAL A 280 1.91 5.42 -3.81
CA VAL A 280 1.75 5.39 -5.28
C VAL A 280 1.81 6.80 -5.86
N GLY A 281 1.13 7.75 -5.24
CA GLY A 281 1.19 9.17 -5.65
C GLY A 281 2.59 9.77 -5.55
N VAL A 282 3.36 9.40 -4.51
CA VAL A 282 4.78 9.81 -4.38
C VAL A 282 5.60 9.24 -5.54
N ALA A 283 5.36 7.97 -5.95
CA ALA A 283 6.04 7.37 -7.10
C ALA A 283 5.80 8.15 -8.40
N VAL A 284 4.56 8.55 -8.65
CA VAL A 284 4.18 9.39 -9.80
C VAL A 284 4.85 10.75 -9.73
N GLY A 285 4.75 11.43 -8.59
CA GLY A 285 5.32 12.77 -8.40
C GLY A 285 6.85 12.79 -8.50
N ALA A 286 7.52 11.77 -7.95
CA ALA A 286 8.96 11.60 -8.03
C ALA A 286 9.43 11.35 -9.48
N SER A 287 8.72 10.52 -10.23
CA SER A 287 8.98 10.27 -11.66
C SER A 287 8.87 11.56 -12.46
N LEU A 288 7.78 12.30 -12.33
CA LEU A 288 7.59 13.60 -12.99
C LEU A 288 8.69 14.60 -12.63
N ALA A 289 9.06 14.70 -11.35
CA ALA A 289 10.09 15.62 -10.88
C ALA A 289 11.50 15.26 -11.42
N THR A 290 11.76 14.01 -11.76
CA THR A 290 13.03 13.55 -12.31
C THR A 290 13.13 13.83 -13.80
N ASN A 291 12.03 13.72 -14.54
CA ASN A 291 11.99 13.81 -16.01
C ASN A 291 11.86 15.26 -16.55
N THR A 292 11.66 16.26 -15.71
CA THR A 292 11.27 17.61 -16.14
C THR A 292 12.38 18.65 -16.03
N PHE A 293 13.61 18.24 -16.25
CA PHE A 293 14.74 19.19 -16.26
C PHE A 293 14.66 20.10 -17.49
N GLY A 294 14.44 21.39 -17.26
CA GLY A 294 14.40 22.40 -18.32
C GLY A 294 13.02 22.69 -18.93
N GLU A 295 11.99 22.00 -18.54
CA GLU A 295 10.61 22.30 -18.95
C GLU A 295 9.93 23.30 -18.00
N ASN A 296 9.23 24.28 -18.58
CA ASN A 296 8.36 25.18 -17.81
C ASN A 296 7.05 24.45 -17.45
N LEU A 297 7.09 23.65 -16.40
CA LEU A 297 5.87 23.03 -15.89
C LEU A 297 4.98 24.06 -15.18
N PRO A 298 3.64 23.88 -15.26
CA PRO A 298 2.75 24.71 -14.48
C PRO A 298 3.00 24.49 -12.98
N ALA A 299 2.82 25.53 -12.16
CA ALA A 299 2.99 25.47 -10.70
C ALA A 299 2.15 24.34 -10.05
N SER A 300 1.04 23.93 -10.70
CA SER A 300 0.23 22.78 -10.30
C SER A 300 0.99 21.44 -10.34
N ALA A 301 2.08 21.32 -11.11
CA ALA A 301 2.90 20.11 -11.16
C ALA A 301 3.54 19.78 -9.79
N THR A 302 3.78 20.80 -8.95
CA THR A 302 4.28 20.61 -7.59
C THR A 302 3.31 19.84 -6.70
N LEU A 303 2.01 19.84 -7.03
CA LEU A 303 0.97 19.11 -6.29
C LEU A 303 1.12 17.59 -6.45
N TYR A 304 1.68 17.09 -7.57
CA TYR A 304 1.86 15.66 -7.79
C TYR A 304 2.80 14.99 -6.79
N LEU A 305 3.71 15.74 -6.18
CA LEU A 305 4.59 15.23 -5.13
C LEU A 305 4.13 15.67 -3.74
N SER A 306 3.70 16.93 -3.58
CA SER A 306 3.39 17.48 -2.26
C SER A 306 2.10 16.92 -1.65
N VAL A 307 1.04 16.74 -2.44
CA VAL A 307 -0.23 16.18 -1.94
C VAL A 307 -0.10 14.73 -1.48
N PRO A 308 0.52 13.82 -2.26
CA PRO A 308 0.79 12.46 -1.78
C PRO A 308 1.68 12.44 -0.53
N LEU A 309 2.71 13.27 -0.47
CA LEU A 309 3.60 13.30 0.69
C LEU A 309 2.87 13.78 1.96
N LEU A 310 1.96 14.74 1.82
CA LEU A 310 1.04 15.13 2.88
C LEU A 310 0.18 13.94 3.33
N GLY A 311 -0.37 13.17 2.39
CA GLY A 311 -1.14 11.97 2.68
C GLY A 311 -0.34 10.90 3.43
N VAL A 312 0.93 10.70 3.09
CA VAL A 312 1.84 9.81 3.83
C VAL A 312 1.99 10.26 5.27
N LEU A 313 2.30 11.55 5.51
CA LEU A 313 2.48 12.07 6.86
C LEU A 313 1.20 11.97 7.69
N LEU A 314 0.04 12.27 7.13
CA LEU A 314 -1.25 12.11 7.79
C LEU A 314 -1.55 10.64 8.11
N GLY A 315 -1.25 9.71 7.21
CA GLY A 315 -1.35 8.27 7.47
C GLY A 315 -0.47 7.84 8.64
N LEU A 316 0.77 8.33 8.70
CA LEU A 316 1.70 8.07 9.80
C LEU A 316 1.20 8.67 11.13
N VAL A 317 0.58 9.87 11.12
CA VAL A 317 -0.09 10.45 12.30
C VAL A 317 -1.13 9.49 12.85
N VAL A 318 -2.02 8.99 12.01
CA VAL A 318 -3.09 8.08 12.45
C VAL A 318 -2.52 6.78 12.98
N LEU A 319 -1.55 6.17 12.29
CA LEU A 319 -0.90 4.94 12.76
C LEU A 319 -0.20 5.14 14.10
N GLU A 320 0.49 6.28 14.29
CA GLU A 320 1.15 6.60 15.54
C GLU A 320 0.13 6.77 16.69
N LEU A 321 -0.98 7.46 16.45
CA LEU A 321 -2.04 7.64 17.46
C LEU A 321 -2.72 6.30 17.82
N LEU A 322 -2.89 5.41 16.85
CA LEU A 322 -3.43 4.06 17.06
C LEU A 322 -2.47 3.14 17.82
N SER A 323 -1.18 3.49 17.89
CA SER A 323 -0.17 2.70 18.61
C SER A 323 -0.37 2.67 20.13
N GLY A 324 -1.03 3.69 20.68
CA GLY A 324 -1.29 3.80 22.12
C GLY A 324 -0.04 3.97 23.01
N GLN A 325 1.14 4.25 22.39
CA GLN A 325 2.37 4.45 23.15
C GLN A 325 2.37 5.79 23.92
N PRO A 326 3.02 5.90 25.08
CA PRO A 326 3.02 7.14 25.89
C PRO A 326 3.56 8.38 25.15
N HIS A 327 4.40 8.19 24.13
CA HIS A 327 4.99 9.27 23.33
C HIS A 327 4.27 9.54 22.01
N SER A 328 3.26 8.74 21.65
CA SER A 328 2.56 8.78 20.36
C SER A 328 2.01 10.15 20.01
N THR A 329 1.37 10.85 20.95
CA THR A 329 0.81 12.19 20.70
C THR A 329 1.88 13.22 20.35
N ARG A 330 3.08 13.12 20.96
CA ARG A 330 4.19 14.03 20.67
C ARG A 330 4.81 13.74 19.31
N VAL A 331 5.00 12.46 18.98
CA VAL A 331 5.51 12.03 17.66
C VAL A 331 4.51 12.38 16.56
N ALA A 332 3.22 12.13 16.76
CA ALA A 332 2.17 12.56 15.85
C ALA A 332 2.18 14.09 15.64
N GLY A 333 2.45 14.87 16.70
CA GLY A 333 2.65 16.32 16.62
C GLY A 333 3.80 16.71 15.69
N VAL A 334 4.93 15.99 15.71
CA VAL A 334 6.04 16.22 14.75
C VAL A 334 5.59 15.96 13.31
N PHE A 335 4.84 14.89 13.06
CA PHE A 335 4.33 14.58 11.73
C PHE A 335 3.31 15.63 11.25
N LEU A 336 2.46 16.13 12.14
CA LEU A 336 1.53 17.24 11.81
C LEU A 336 2.28 18.53 11.49
N LEU A 337 3.35 18.85 12.23
CA LEU A 337 4.19 20.02 11.94
C LEU A 337 4.91 19.86 10.59
N ALA A 338 5.43 18.67 10.29
CA ALA A 338 6.01 18.37 8.98
C ALA A 338 4.97 18.48 7.86
N ALA A 339 3.76 17.96 8.08
CA ALA A 339 2.65 18.08 7.15
C ALA A 339 2.26 19.55 6.89
N ALA A 340 2.19 20.38 7.94
CA ALA A 340 1.94 21.82 7.81
C ALA A 340 3.10 22.58 7.14
N ALA A 341 4.32 22.08 7.22
CA ALA A 341 5.49 22.67 6.54
C ALA A 341 5.50 22.43 5.03
N ILE A 342 4.84 21.37 4.52
CA ILE A 342 4.78 21.05 3.09
C ILE A 342 4.23 22.22 2.25
N PRO A 343 3.00 22.74 2.49
CA PRO A 343 2.47 23.83 1.68
C PRO A 343 3.32 25.10 1.81
N ILE A 344 3.92 25.35 2.97
CA ILE A 344 4.81 26.50 3.17
C ILE A 344 6.07 26.33 2.31
N ALA A 345 6.69 25.15 2.32
CA ALA A 345 7.86 24.84 1.51
C ALA A 345 7.55 25.01 0.01
N VAL A 346 6.41 24.52 -0.46
CA VAL A 346 5.95 24.68 -1.86
C VAL A 346 5.78 26.16 -2.22
N ILE A 347 5.05 26.92 -1.43
CA ILE A 347 4.80 28.35 -1.69
C ILE A 347 6.10 29.15 -1.71
N VAL A 348 7.00 28.89 -0.77
CA VAL A 348 8.28 29.59 -0.69
C VAL A 348 9.17 29.26 -1.89
N THR A 349 9.28 27.99 -2.25
CA THR A 349 10.13 27.55 -3.37
C THR A 349 9.60 28.04 -4.71
N VAL A 350 8.29 27.98 -4.96
CA VAL A 350 7.65 28.48 -6.19
C VAL A 350 7.87 29.99 -6.34
N LYS A 351 7.86 30.75 -5.23
CA LYS A 351 8.10 32.22 -5.28
C LYS A 351 9.59 32.60 -5.45
N LEU A 352 10.51 31.77 -4.97
CA LEU A 352 11.94 32.13 -4.90
C LEU A 352 12.78 31.47 -6.00
N SER A 353 12.29 30.44 -6.67
CA SER A 353 13.06 29.65 -7.62
C SER A 353 12.49 29.72 -9.02
N SER A 354 13.39 29.84 -10.01
CA SER A 354 13.06 29.70 -11.44
C SER A 354 12.92 28.24 -11.87
N ASN A 355 13.36 27.28 -11.04
CA ASN A 355 13.27 25.83 -11.29
C ASN A 355 12.42 25.19 -10.19
N GLU A 356 11.11 25.37 -10.33
CA GLU A 356 10.13 25.13 -9.28
C GLU A 356 10.13 23.70 -8.76
N LEU A 357 10.03 22.71 -9.64
CA LEU A 357 9.86 21.30 -9.24
C LEU A 357 11.10 20.71 -8.56
N ARG A 358 12.30 21.05 -9.06
CA ARG A 358 13.57 20.65 -8.45
C ARG A 358 13.71 21.23 -7.04
N SER A 359 13.43 22.52 -6.89
CA SER A 359 13.53 23.22 -5.60
C SER A 359 12.50 22.70 -4.59
N VAL A 360 11.29 22.36 -5.06
CA VAL A 360 10.25 21.72 -4.25
C VAL A 360 10.70 20.34 -3.80
N SER A 361 11.24 19.49 -4.66
CA SER A 361 11.74 18.15 -4.26
C SER A 361 12.77 18.25 -3.14
N VAL A 362 13.74 19.19 -3.26
CA VAL A 362 14.76 19.39 -2.23
C VAL A 362 14.15 19.91 -0.91
N ALA A 363 13.22 20.85 -0.99
CA ALA A 363 12.55 21.39 0.21
C ALA A 363 11.72 20.32 0.92
N LEU A 364 10.99 19.49 0.17
CA LEU A 364 10.22 18.37 0.71
C LEU A 364 11.12 17.31 1.33
N ALA A 365 12.25 16.98 0.70
CA ALA A 365 13.24 16.09 1.29
C ALA A 365 13.75 16.63 2.65
N ALA A 366 14.04 17.94 2.74
CA ALA A 366 14.45 18.57 3.98
C ALA A 366 13.37 18.49 5.07
N VAL A 367 12.09 18.71 4.73
CA VAL A 367 10.96 18.54 5.66
C VAL A 367 10.90 17.11 6.19
N MET A 368 11.05 16.11 5.32
CA MET A 368 11.01 14.70 5.71
C MET A 368 12.18 14.32 6.61
N VAL A 369 13.38 14.81 6.31
CA VAL A 369 14.56 14.60 7.17
C VAL A 369 14.37 15.26 8.55
N ALA A 370 13.81 16.48 8.60
CA ALA A 370 13.49 17.13 9.87
C ALA A 370 12.48 16.32 10.70
N ALA A 371 11.48 15.71 10.06
CA ALA A 371 10.53 14.81 10.72
C ALA A 371 11.22 13.57 11.34
N ILE A 372 12.21 12.98 10.65
CA ILE A 372 13.02 11.88 11.20
C ILE A 372 13.73 12.32 12.48
N PHE A 373 14.47 13.43 12.46
CA PHE A 373 15.22 13.91 13.62
C PHE A 373 14.30 14.26 14.78
N GLY A 374 13.17 14.95 14.51
CA GLY A 374 12.18 15.32 15.49
C GLY A 374 11.56 14.11 16.19
N SER A 375 11.09 13.11 15.43
CA SER A 375 10.49 11.90 15.98
C SER A 375 11.50 11.06 16.76
N ASN A 376 12.71 10.85 16.23
CA ASN A 376 13.76 10.09 16.92
C ASN A 376 14.20 10.75 18.23
N SER A 377 14.28 12.09 18.29
CA SER A 377 14.65 12.81 19.52
C SER A 377 13.63 12.59 20.63
N LEU A 378 12.35 12.62 20.30
CA LEU A 378 11.27 12.38 21.26
C LEU A 378 11.26 10.94 21.78
N ARG A 379 11.52 9.95 20.91
CA ARG A 379 11.60 8.53 21.31
C ARG A 379 12.76 8.25 22.24
N ARG A 380 13.94 8.83 21.96
CA ARG A 380 15.12 8.68 22.83
C ARG A 380 14.87 9.25 24.23
N ARG A 381 14.22 10.41 24.33
CA ARG A 381 13.83 11.01 25.62
C ARG A 381 12.85 10.13 26.38
N ALA A 382 11.81 9.63 25.70
CA ALA A 382 10.83 8.74 26.34
C ALA A 382 11.46 7.41 26.82
N GLY A 383 12.44 6.86 26.09
CA GLY A 383 13.20 5.69 26.52
C GLY A 383 14.11 5.97 27.72
N ALA A 384 14.70 7.17 27.80
CA ALA A 384 15.52 7.56 28.97
C ALA A 384 14.65 7.77 30.22
N ASP A 385 13.48 8.39 30.07
CA ASP A 385 12.53 8.62 31.18
C ASP A 385 11.93 7.31 31.74
N ALA A 386 11.87 6.25 30.93
CA ALA A 386 11.39 4.93 31.36
C ALA A 386 12.44 4.09 32.14
N ILE A 387 13.71 4.48 32.08
CA ILE A 387 14.84 3.80 32.74
C ILE A 387 15.22 4.52 34.05
N ALA A 388 14.88 5.81 34.17
CA ALA A 388 15.09 6.62 35.38
C ALA A 388 13.94 6.44 36.36
#